data_760da8a1db823415168ac36408bf7f84
#
_entry.id   760da8a1db823415168ac36408bf7f84
#
_cell.length_a   1.000
_cell.length_b   1.000
_cell.length_c   1.000
_cell.angle_alpha   90.00
_cell.angle_beta   90.00
_cell.angle_gamma   90.00
#
_symmetry.space_group_name_H-M   'P 1'
#
loop_
_entity.id
_entity.type
_entity.pdbx_description
1 polymer ?
#
loop_
_entity_poly.entity_id
_entity_poly.type
_entity_poly.pdbx_seq_one_letter_code
_entity_poly.pdbx_strand_id
1 'polypeptide(L)'
;MAKHSATRAMARTARRRRAGAGLAGALAALALAGCTPSGFPPACPQLSLIQGASDQIKVAGKGNQHDIRDLVLAARIEAVPASCRFTGRRSVGAQLRAEFAVQRGPAATSRTVALHYFVAAAKGQRILDEQDYVVTGTFAPNVDHMTLVGQQIILNFPVGADQSAAGYHIYVGFRLSKAELDANRASGL
;
A
#
# COMPACT_ATOMS: atom_id res chain seq x y z
N MET A 1 -57.14 72.24 -31.22
CA MET A 1 -56.75 73.45 -30.49
C MET A 1 -55.56 73.10 -29.63
N ALA A 2 -54.50 73.81 -29.95
CA ALA A 2 -53.47 74.40 -29.06
C ALA A 2 -52.69 73.33 -28.23
N LYS A 3 -51.44 73.16 -28.39
CA LYS A 3 -50.23 74.00 -28.45
C LYS A 3 -49.22 73.52 -27.40
N HIS A 4 -48.03 73.30 -27.88
CA HIS A 4 -46.74 73.75 -27.36
C HIS A 4 -46.25 73.05 -26.08
N SER A 5 -45.08 72.68 -25.87
CA SER A 5 -43.74 73.11 -26.35
C SER A 5 -42.72 72.56 -25.32
N ALA A 6 -41.61 72.27 -25.81
CA ALA A 6 -40.28 72.48 -25.22
C ALA A 6 -39.91 71.64 -23.97
N THR A 7 -38.73 71.13 -23.75
CA THR A 7 -37.41 71.52 -24.19
C THR A 7 -36.38 70.50 -23.73
N ARG A 8 -35.48 70.17 -24.60
CA ARG A 8 -34.02 69.99 -24.36
C ARG A 8 -33.55 70.20 -22.91
N ALA A 9 -32.85 69.26 -22.47
CA ALA A 9 -31.48 69.27 -21.89
C ALA A 9 -31.26 68.13 -20.93
N MET A 10 -30.39 67.32 -21.25
CA MET A 10 -29.19 66.94 -20.49
C MET A 10 -28.63 65.61 -21.00
N ALA A 11 -28.01 65.66 -22.13
CA ALA A 11 -27.04 64.68 -22.54
C ALA A 11 -25.68 65.23 -22.12
N ARG A 12 -25.12 64.73 -20.99
CA ARG A 12 -23.69 64.86 -20.62
C ARG A 12 -23.47 64.41 -19.20
N THR A 13 -23.42 63.11 -18.94
CA THR A 13 -22.67 62.54 -17.78
C THR A 13 -22.67 61.04 -17.75
N ALA A 14 -22.54 60.39 -18.87
CA ALA A 14 -22.44 58.91 -18.90
C ALA A 14 -21.18 58.38 -19.60
N ARG A 15 -20.05 59.10 -19.49
CA ARG A 15 -18.83 58.69 -20.25
C ARG A 15 -17.56 58.62 -19.42
N ARG A 16 -17.63 58.47 -18.10
CA ARG A 16 -16.41 58.38 -17.26
C ARG A 16 -16.40 57.25 -16.24
N ARG A 17 -17.20 56.18 -16.38
CA ARG A 17 -17.16 55.04 -15.45
C ARG A 17 -16.95 53.68 -16.11
N ARG A 18 -16.42 53.60 -17.34
CA ARG A 18 -16.15 52.30 -17.99
C ARG A 18 -14.66 51.98 -18.17
N ALA A 19 -13.73 52.75 -17.64
CA ALA A 19 -12.30 52.50 -17.78
C ALA A 19 -11.63 51.83 -16.55
N GLY A 20 -12.36 51.58 -15.45
CA GLY A 20 -11.79 50.99 -14.22
C GLY A 20 -12.09 49.53 -13.98
N ALA A 21 -13.01 48.88 -14.71
CA ALA A 21 -13.43 47.51 -14.46
C ALA A 21 -12.62 46.45 -15.23
N GLY A 22 -11.79 46.85 -16.18
CA GLY A 22 -11.04 45.90 -17.01
C GLY A 22 -9.70 45.44 -16.43
N LEU A 23 -9.07 46.22 -15.54
CA LEU A 23 -7.78 45.83 -14.96
C LEU A 23 -7.88 44.93 -13.73
N ALA A 24 -8.95 45.03 -12.98
CA ALA A 24 -9.15 44.17 -11.78
C ALA A 24 -9.50 42.71 -12.13
N GLY A 25 -10.15 42.48 -13.29
CA GLY A 25 -10.50 41.14 -13.76
C GLY A 25 -9.31 40.33 -14.32
N ALA A 26 -8.30 41.00 -14.87
CA ALA A 26 -7.14 40.37 -15.46
C ALA A 26 -6.14 39.84 -14.39
N LEU A 27 -6.06 40.47 -13.22
CA LEU A 27 -5.20 40.01 -12.13
C LEU A 27 -5.79 38.78 -11.35
N ALA A 28 -7.11 38.64 -11.33
CA ALA A 28 -7.76 37.52 -10.65
C ALA A 28 -7.65 36.19 -11.43
N ALA A 29 -7.47 36.25 -12.77
CA ALA A 29 -7.34 35.07 -13.62
C ALA A 29 -5.95 34.39 -13.55
N LEU A 30 -4.91 35.13 -13.13
CA LEU A 30 -3.57 34.53 -12.98
C LEU A 30 -3.35 33.76 -11.69
N ALA A 31 -4.21 33.88 -10.69
CA ALA A 31 -4.05 33.22 -9.41
C ALA A 31 -4.56 31.76 -9.39
N LEU A 32 -5.26 31.27 -10.43
CA LEU A 32 -5.76 29.90 -10.53
C LEU A 32 -4.85 28.93 -11.31
N ALA A 33 -3.72 29.41 -11.83
CA ALA A 33 -2.79 28.57 -12.60
C ALA A 33 -1.78 27.77 -11.74
N GLY A 34 -1.93 27.74 -10.41
CA GLY A 34 -0.90 27.30 -9.47
C GLY A 34 -1.01 25.91 -8.89
N CYS A 35 -1.96 25.06 -9.29
CA CYS A 35 -2.07 23.69 -8.75
C CYS A 35 -2.39 22.68 -9.85
N THR A 36 -1.48 22.47 -10.79
CA THR A 36 -1.44 21.19 -11.48
C THR A 36 -0.65 20.23 -10.62
N PRO A 37 -1.26 19.19 -10.03
CA PRO A 37 -0.49 18.12 -9.41
C PRO A 37 0.37 17.51 -10.52
N SER A 38 1.68 17.70 -10.41
CA SER A 38 2.65 17.21 -11.37
C SER A 38 2.73 15.71 -11.27
N GLY A 39 2.06 15.02 -12.18
CA GLY A 39 2.27 13.60 -12.47
C GLY A 39 1.25 12.67 -11.79
N PHE A 40 0.75 11.73 -12.59
CA PHE A 40 0.05 10.56 -12.08
C PHE A 40 1.00 9.73 -11.19
N PRO A 41 0.50 9.10 -10.11
CA PRO A 41 1.33 8.17 -9.33
C PRO A 41 1.84 7.05 -10.25
N PRO A 42 3.05 6.49 -9.97
CA PRO A 42 3.58 5.40 -10.78
C PRO A 42 2.65 4.19 -10.72
N ALA A 43 2.56 3.44 -11.80
CA ALA A 43 1.96 2.12 -11.75
C ALA A 43 2.82 1.21 -10.87
N CYS A 44 2.23 0.72 -9.78
CA CYS A 44 2.89 -0.13 -8.79
C CYS A 44 3.12 -1.56 -9.29
N PRO A 45 4.13 -2.29 -8.75
CA PRO A 45 4.21 -3.74 -8.85
C PRO A 45 2.95 -4.40 -8.27
N GLN A 46 2.59 -5.54 -8.80
CA GLN A 46 1.52 -6.37 -8.23
C GLN A 46 2.04 -7.08 -6.98
N LEU A 47 1.28 -7.02 -5.88
CA LEU A 47 1.63 -7.71 -4.64
C LEU A 47 0.70 -8.90 -4.45
N SER A 48 1.26 -10.05 -4.11
CA SER A 48 0.52 -11.30 -3.90
C SER A 48 1.12 -12.10 -2.75
N LEU A 49 0.27 -12.76 -1.97
CA LEU A 49 0.68 -13.79 -1.05
C LEU A 49 0.85 -15.11 -1.80
N ILE A 50 1.83 -15.92 -1.40
CA ILE A 50 2.02 -17.24 -1.98
C ILE A 50 1.05 -18.20 -1.32
N GLN A 51 0.18 -18.81 -2.14
CA GLN A 51 -0.75 -19.83 -1.68
C GLN A 51 0.00 -20.99 -1.02
N GLY A 52 -0.48 -21.41 0.14
CA GLY A 52 0.16 -22.43 0.98
C GLY A 52 1.31 -21.91 1.84
N ALA A 53 1.81 -20.69 1.59
CA ALA A 53 2.83 -20.04 2.42
C ALA A 53 2.32 -18.75 3.09
N SER A 54 1.03 -18.46 3.03
CA SER A 54 0.37 -17.38 3.77
C SER A 54 0.07 -17.75 5.22
N ASP A 55 0.12 -19.02 5.55
CA ASP A 55 -0.19 -19.56 6.86
C ASP A 55 0.98 -20.42 7.36
N GLN A 56 1.26 -20.34 8.66
CA GLN A 56 2.24 -21.20 9.34
C GLN A 56 1.58 -21.85 10.55
N ILE A 57 1.53 -23.19 10.55
CA ILE A 57 1.03 -23.98 11.66
C ILE A 57 2.17 -24.83 12.21
N LYS A 58 2.50 -24.67 13.49
CA LYS A 58 3.49 -25.47 14.20
C LYS A 58 2.81 -26.35 15.23
N VAL A 59 3.14 -27.63 15.24
CA VAL A 59 2.65 -28.61 16.20
C VAL A 59 3.79 -29.19 17.04
N ALA A 60 3.47 -29.69 18.22
CA ALA A 60 4.44 -30.29 19.12
C ALA A 60 4.86 -31.70 18.63
N GLY A 61 6.16 -31.95 18.56
CA GLY A 61 6.72 -33.28 18.24
C GLY A 61 6.20 -33.81 16.89
N LYS A 62 5.56 -34.98 16.95
CA LYS A 62 4.88 -35.64 15.82
C LYS A 62 3.37 -35.37 15.82
N GLY A 63 2.93 -34.28 16.46
CA GLY A 63 1.52 -33.93 16.61
C GLY A 63 0.82 -33.72 15.27
N ASN A 64 -0.50 -33.72 15.33
CA ASN A 64 -1.37 -33.58 14.18
C ASN A 64 -1.80 -32.07 14.06
N GLN A 65 -1.67 -31.46 12.88
CA GLN A 65 -2.14 -30.10 12.64
C GLN A 65 -3.65 -29.91 12.86
N HIS A 66 -4.41 -30.99 12.84
CA HIS A 66 -5.86 -30.95 13.06
C HIS A 66 -6.26 -31.15 14.54
N ASP A 67 -5.31 -31.48 15.44
CA ASP A 67 -5.57 -31.54 16.88
C ASP A 67 -5.09 -30.27 17.56
N ILE A 68 -6.05 -29.50 18.05
CA ILE A 68 -5.76 -28.22 18.73
C ILE A 68 -4.88 -28.40 19.97
N ARG A 69 -4.89 -29.57 20.60
CA ARG A 69 -4.05 -29.87 21.77
C ARG A 69 -2.57 -29.92 21.41
N ASP A 70 -2.25 -30.29 20.17
CA ASP A 70 -0.89 -30.36 19.68
C ASP A 70 -0.39 -29.01 19.15
N LEU A 71 -1.28 -28.01 19.00
CA LEU A 71 -0.94 -26.73 18.45
C LEU A 71 0.05 -25.98 19.34
N VAL A 72 1.19 -25.63 18.77
CA VAL A 72 2.19 -24.71 19.37
C VAL A 72 1.94 -23.29 18.93
N LEU A 73 1.75 -23.11 17.62
CA LEU A 73 1.60 -21.79 17.00
C LEU A 73 0.78 -21.87 15.72
N ALA A 74 -0.14 -20.97 15.55
CA ALA A 74 -0.73 -20.63 14.24
C ALA A 74 -0.42 -19.17 13.94
N ALA A 75 0.06 -18.89 12.73
CA ALA A 75 0.31 -17.54 12.26
C ALA A 75 -0.19 -17.41 10.82
N ARG A 76 -0.75 -16.24 10.49
CA ARG A 76 -1.22 -15.88 9.15
C ARG A 76 -0.70 -14.51 8.76
N ILE A 77 -0.32 -14.35 7.51
CA ILE A 77 -0.09 -13.02 6.93
C ILE A 77 -1.46 -12.41 6.68
N GLU A 78 -1.85 -11.43 7.52
CA GLU A 78 -3.18 -10.83 7.50
C GLU A 78 -3.26 -9.70 6.46
N ALA A 79 -2.21 -8.88 6.39
CA ALA A 79 -2.13 -7.77 5.46
C ALA A 79 -0.68 -7.48 5.05
N VAL A 80 -0.53 -6.90 3.86
CA VAL A 80 0.75 -6.34 3.41
C VAL A 80 0.47 -4.96 2.79
N PRO A 81 0.22 -3.93 3.64
CA PRO A 81 0.08 -2.58 3.13
C PRO A 81 1.32 -2.16 2.35
N ALA A 82 1.09 -1.62 1.16
CA ALA A 82 2.15 -1.21 0.25
C ALA A 82 1.82 0.14 -0.41
N SER A 83 2.85 0.90 -0.72
CA SER A 83 2.76 2.14 -1.47
C SER A 83 3.93 2.28 -2.43
N CYS A 84 3.75 3.05 -3.51
CA CYS A 84 4.78 3.28 -4.50
C CYS A 84 5.00 4.76 -4.76
N ARG A 85 6.23 5.09 -5.11
CA ARG A 85 6.61 6.43 -5.55
C ARG A 85 7.74 6.38 -6.55
N PHE A 86 7.89 7.41 -7.34
CA PHE A 86 9.10 7.56 -8.13
C PHE A 86 10.29 7.82 -7.21
N THR A 87 11.37 7.06 -7.38
CA THR A 87 12.65 7.24 -6.68
C THR A 87 13.71 7.80 -7.62
N GLY A 88 13.36 8.01 -8.89
CA GLY A 88 14.18 8.59 -9.94
C GLY A 88 13.43 8.63 -11.26
N ARG A 89 14.07 9.16 -12.31
CA ARG A 89 13.45 9.25 -13.65
C ARG A 89 13.11 7.89 -14.25
N ARG A 90 13.82 6.83 -13.85
CA ARG A 90 13.67 5.45 -14.35
C ARG A 90 13.62 4.45 -13.20
N SER A 91 13.05 4.82 -12.09
CA SER A 91 12.94 3.95 -10.91
C SER A 91 11.67 4.22 -10.15
N VAL A 92 10.96 3.16 -9.81
CA VAL A 92 9.80 3.16 -8.90
C VAL A 92 10.20 2.40 -7.65
N GLY A 93 10.08 3.06 -6.50
CA GLY A 93 10.25 2.43 -5.20
C GLY A 93 8.90 1.95 -4.68
N ALA A 94 8.81 0.68 -4.33
CA ALA A 94 7.70 0.11 -3.58
C ALA A 94 8.11 -0.06 -2.12
N GLN A 95 7.31 0.46 -1.23
CA GLN A 95 7.48 0.36 0.21
C GLN A 95 6.36 -0.51 0.76
N LEU A 96 6.70 -1.54 1.52
CA LEU A 96 5.74 -2.48 2.07
C LEU A 96 6.09 -2.88 3.50
N ARG A 97 5.11 -3.46 4.20
CA ARG A 97 5.25 -3.99 5.55
C ARG A 97 4.27 -5.15 5.72
N ALA A 98 4.75 -6.29 6.19
CA ALA A 98 3.88 -7.44 6.45
C ALA A 98 3.31 -7.36 7.88
N GLU A 99 2.03 -7.67 8.01
CA GLU A 99 1.29 -7.75 9.26
C GLU A 99 0.83 -9.19 9.48
N PHE A 100 1.01 -9.69 10.69
CA PHE A 100 0.80 -11.09 11.02
C PHE A 100 -0.17 -11.21 12.19
N ALA A 101 -1.25 -11.96 12.00
CA ALA A 101 -2.06 -12.47 13.10
C ALA A 101 -1.40 -13.72 13.65
N VAL A 102 -1.18 -13.76 14.95
CA VAL A 102 -0.46 -14.85 15.61
C VAL A 102 -1.26 -15.36 16.80
N GLN A 103 -1.44 -16.66 16.84
CA GLN A 103 -2.11 -17.38 17.92
C GLN A 103 -1.15 -18.39 18.54
N ARG A 104 -1.03 -18.35 19.87
CA ARG A 104 -0.30 -19.33 20.67
C ARG A 104 -1.22 -20.50 21.04
N GLY A 105 -0.81 -21.71 20.70
CA GLY A 105 -1.55 -22.91 21.03
C GLY A 105 -1.27 -23.44 22.45
N PRO A 106 -2.09 -24.39 22.92
CA PRO A 106 -1.96 -24.98 24.26
C PRO A 106 -0.67 -25.79 24.46
N ALA A 107 -0.07 -26.32 23.38
CA ALA A 107 1.21 -27.06 23.45
C ALA A 107 2.44 -26.14 23.48
N ALA A 108 2.25 -24.82 23.44
CA ALA A 108 3.37 -23.87 23.44
C ALA A 108 4.03 -23.78 24.82
N THR A 109 5.33 -24.03 24.88
CA THR A 109 6.16 -23.92 26.09
C THR A 109 6.75 -22.55 26.28
N SER A 110 6.75 -21.70 25.22
CA SER A 110 7.29 -20.34 25.25
C SER A 110 6.19 -19.33 24.94
N ARG A 111 6.35 -18.10 25.48
CA ARG A 111 5.55 -16.94 25.10
C ARG A 111 6.23 -16.11 24.01
N THR A 112 7.49 -16.36 23.72
CA THR A 112 8.22 -15.65 22.66
C THR A 112 8.12 -16.47 21.38
N VAL A 113 7.83 -15.77 20.28
CA VAL A 113 7.73 -16.34 18.93
C VAL A 113 8.64 -15.57 17.98
N ALA A 114 9.20 -16.28 17.01
CA ALA A 114 9.88 -15.73 15.85
C ALA A 114 9.25 -16.30 14.60
N LEU A 115 8.78 -15.41 13.71
CA LEU A 115 8.23 -15.77 12.41
C LEU A 115 9.26 -15.42 11.34
N HIS A 116 9.59 -16.41 10.53
CA HIS A 116 10.47 -16.27 9.38
C HIS A 116 9.61 -16.15 8.13
N TYR A 117 9.81 -15.08 7.38
CA TYR A 117 9.10 -14.82 6.14
C TYR A 117 10.07 -14.28 5.08
N PHE A 118 9.67 -14.34 3.84
CA PHE A 118 10.45 -13.81 2.74
C PHE A 118 9.64 -12.84 1.89
N VAL A 119 10.36 -11.98 1.21
CA VAL A 119 9.83 -11.10 0.17
C VAL A 119 10.63 -11.32 -1.08
N ALA A 120 9.97 -11.68 -2.17
CA ALA A 120 10.59 -11.89 -3.46
C ALA A 120 10.06 -10.90 -4.49
N ALA A 121 10.97 -10.37 -5.31
CA ALA A 121 10.65 -9.54 -6.46
C ALA A 121 10.83 -10.35 -7.74
N ALA A 122 9.84 -10.32 -8.65
CA ALA A 122 9.89 -11.06 -9.90
C ALA A 122 9.46 -10.19 -11.09
N LYS A 123 9.89 -10.59 -12.29
CA LYS A 123 9.38 -10.06 -13.56
C LYS A 123 9.00 -11.22 -14.48
N GLY A 124 7.71 -11.33 -14.78
CA GLY A 124 7.16 -12.54 -15.39
C GLY A 124 7.41 -13.75 -14.49
N GLN A 125 8.04 -14.80 -15.04
CA GLN A 125 8.37 -16.03 -14.29
C GLN A 125 9.77 -16.01 -13.63
N ARG A 126 10.51 -14.93 -13.76
CA ARG A 126 11.88 -14.86 -13.25
C ARG A 126 11.92 -14.10 -11.92
N ILE A 127 12.38 -14.76 -10.87
CA ILE A 127 12.75 -14.13 -9.61
C ILE A 127 13.99 -13.29 -9.84
N LEU A 128 13.92 -12.03 -9.44
CA LEU A 128 15.00 -11.05 -9.57
C LEU A 128 15.80 -10.94 -8.27
N ASP A 129 15.08 -10.99 -7.15
CA ASP A 129 15.63 -10.88 -5.80
C ASP A 129 14.69 -11.58 -4.82
N GLU A 130 15.26 -12.16 -3.76
CA GLU A 130 14.53 -12.76 -2.66
C GLU A 130 15.31 -12.56 -1.37
N GLN A 131 14.64 -12.07 -0.33
CA GLN A 131 15.24 -11.79 0.96
C GLN A 131 14.41 -12.36 2.10
N ASP A 132 15.11 -12.91 3.10
CA ASP A 132 14.51 -13.44 4.31
C ASP A 132 14.48 -12.40 5.42
N TYR A 133 13.40 -12.41 6.17
CA TYR A 133 13.12 -11.50 7.29
C TYR A 133 12.64 -12.28 8.50
N VAL A 134 12.84 -11.70 9.67
CA VAL A 134 12.35 -12.26 10.92
C VAL A 134 11.59 -11.18 11.67
N VAL A 135 10.41 -11.52 12.18
CA VAL A 135 9.68 -10.71 13.14
C VAL A 135 9.52 -11.49 14.44
N THR A 136 9.78 -10.86 15.56
CA THR A 136 9.70 -11.48 16.88
C THR A 136 8.70 -10.76 17.76
N GLY A 137 8.07 -11.51 18.67
CA GLY A 137 7.16 -10.94 19.65
C GLY A 137 7.02 -11.83 20.87
N THR A 138 6.48 -11.26 21.95
CA THR A 138 6.22 -11.98 23.18
C THR A 138 4.78 -11.75 23.61
N PHE A 139 4.04 -12.84 23.75
CA PHE A 139 2.65 -12.79 24.26
C PHE A 139 2.62 -12.25 25.70
N ALA A 140 1.70 -11.36 25.97
CA ALA A 140 1.42 -10.91 27.32
C ALA A 140 0.94 -12.09 28.20
N PRO A 141 1.05 -12.03 29.53
CA PRO A 141 0.47 -13.04 30.41
C PRO A 141 -1.04 -13.22 30.12
N ASN A 142 -1.48 -14.49 30.04
CA ASN A 142 -2.89 -14.85 29.79
C ASN A 142 -3.47 -14.36 28.45
N VAL A 143 -2.61 -14.03 27.48
CA VAL A 143 -2.99 -13.68 26.12
C VAL A 143 -2.41 -14.71 25.16
N ASP A 144 -3.24 -15.21 24.27
CA ASP A 144 -2.88 -16.21 23.27
C ASP A 144 -2.96 -15.69 21.82
N HIS A 145 -3.37 -14.44 21.63
CA HIS A 145 -3.40 -13.78 20.34
C HIS A 145 -2.57 -12.49 20.36
N MET A 146 -1.90 -12.20 19.26
CA MET A 146 -1.25 -10.90 19.04
C MET A 146 -1.10 -10.62 17.54
N THR A 147 -0.97 -9.34 17.22
CA THR A 147 -0.53 -8.90 15.89
C THR A 147 0.93 -8.55 15.95
N LEU A 148 1.72 -9.06 15.01
CA LEU A 148 3.10 -8.66 14.79
C LEU A 148 3.19 -7.85 13.50
N VAL A 149 4.04 -6.83 13.53
CA VAL A 149 4.28 -5.97 12.36
C VAL A 149 5.76 -6.09 12.01
N GLY A 150 6.02 -6.54 10.78
CA GLY A 150 7.36 -6.65 10.25
C GLY A 150 8.03 -5.29 10.02
N GLN A 151 9.31 -5.32 9.77
CA GLN A 151 10.04 -4.10 9.40
C GLN A 151 9.56 -3.54 8.05
N GLN A 152 9.79 -2.26 7.84
CA GLN A 152 9.56 -1.62 6.55
C GLN A 152 10.58 -2.12 5.53
N ILE A 153 10.09 -2.56 4.38
CA ILE A 153 10.89 -3.06 3.27
C ILE A 153 10.72 -2.11 2.09
N ILE A 154 11.83 -1.77 1.44
CA ILE A 154 11.84 -0.90 0.25
C ILE A 154 12.49 -1.67 -0.88
N LEU A 155 11.75 -1.85 -1.97
CA LEU A 155 12.21 -2.45 -3.22
C LEU A 155 12.24 -1.39 -4.31
N ASN A 156 13.32 -1.36 -5.10
CA ASN A 156 13.46 -0.42 -6.21
C ASN A 156 13.41 -1.17 -7.55
N PHE A 157 12.49 -0.76 -8.41
CA PHE A 157 12.26 -1.38 -9.72
C PHE A 157 12.72 -0.44 -10.83
N PRO A 158 13.64 -0.88 -11.70
CA PRO A 158 13.98 -0.12 -12.89
C PRO A 158 12.78 -0.12 -13.86
N VAL A 159 12.43 1.07 -14.36
CA VAL A 159 11.30 1.25 -15.28
C VAL A 159 11.76 1.87 -16.60
N GLY A 160 11.02 1.61 -17.68
CA GLY A 160 11.24 2.15 -19.00
C GLY A 160 10.74 3.60 -19.17
N ALA A 161 10.56 3.99 -20.41
CA ALA A 161 10.04 5.31 -20.76
C ALA A 161 8.57 5.51 -20.32
N ASP A 162 7.82 4.42 -20.21
CA ASP A 162 6.45 4.37 -19.70
C ASP A 162 6.34 4.61 -18.18
N GLN A 163 7.48 4.62 -17.48
CA GLN A 163 7.58 4.83 -16.04
C GLN A 163 6.67 3.88 -15.22
N SER A 164 6.40 2.68 -15.74
CA SER A 164 5.49 1.71 -15.16
C SER A 164 6.25 0.54 -14.51
N ALA A 165 5.91 0.22 -13.27
CA ALA A 165 6.35 -0.98 -12.57
C ALA A 165 5.29 -2.11 -12.57
N ALA A 166 4.17 -1.96 -13.30
CA ALA A 166 3.08 -2.94 -13.34
C ALA A 166 3.50 -4.33 -13.84
N GLY A 167 4.61 -4.44 -14.59
CA GLY A 167 5.16 -5.72 -15.06
C GLY A 167 5.99 -6.48 -14.03
N TYR A 168 6.15 -5.91 -12.82
CA TYR A 168 6.83 -6.58 -11.71
C TYR A 168 5.82 -7.13 -10.71
N HIS A 169 6.22 -8.20 -10.01
CA HIS A 169 5.46 -8.83 -8.95
C HIS A 169 6.27 -8.85 -7.66
N ILE A 170 5.60 -8.65 -6.55
CA ILE A 170 6.15 -8.82 -5.21
C ILE A 170 5.37 -9.97 -4.56
N TYR A 171 6.10 -10.99 -4.13
CA TYR A 171 5.55 -12.14 -3.43
C TYR A 171 5.98 -12.10 -1.97
N VAL A 172 5.05 -12.41 -1.07
CA VAL A 172 5.31 -12.51 0.36
C VAL A 172 4.79 -13.85 0.86
N GLY A 173 5.57 -14.52 1.68
CA GLY A 173 5.19 -15.81 2.26
C GLY A 173 6.03 -16.16 3.47
N PHE A 174 5.53 -17.07 4.31
CA PHE A 174 6.33 -17.65 5.37
C PHE A 174 7.42 -18.55 4.81
N ARG A 175 8.57 -18.57 5.48
CA ARG A 175 9.63 -19.54 5.21
C ARG A 175 9.27 -20.87 5.88
N LEU A 176 8.57 -21.72 5.13
CA LEU A 176 8.10 -23.02 5.57
C LEU A 176 9.06 -24.13 5.19
N SER A 177 9.12 -25.18 6.01
CA SER A 177 9.70 -26.45 5.59
C SER A 177 8.82 -27.11 4.51
N LYS A 178 9.40 -28.06 3.77
CA LYS A 178 8.63 -28.82 2.77
C LYS A 178 7.43 -29.51 3.40
N ALA A 179 7.58 -30.08 4.59
CA ALA A 179 6.50 -30.77 5.29
C ALA A 179 5.35 -29.82 5.68
N GLU A 180 5.67 -28.61 6.19
CA GLU A 180 4.66 -27.59 6.51
C GLU A 180 3.93 -27.14 5.24
N LEU A 181 4.65 -26.89 4.15
CA LEU A 181 4.06 -26.48 2.88
C LEU A 181 3.14 -27.55 2.29
N ASP A 182 3.57 -28.82 2.33
CA ASP A 182 2.77 -29.94 1.84
C ASP A 182 1.50 -30.13 2.70
N ALA A 183 1.61 -29.96 4.01
CA ALA A 183 0.48 -30.03 4.93
C ALA A 183 -0.53 -28.88 4.71
N ASN A 184 -0.06 -27.65 4.50
CA ASN A 184 -0.91 -26.50 4.18
C ASN A 184 -1.68 -26.73 2.87
N ARG A 185 -1.00 -27.23 1.84
CA ARG A 185 -1.64 -27.56 0.55
C ARG A 185 -2.68 -28.64 0.68
N ALA A 186 -2.41 -29.68 1.48
CA ALA A 186 -3.37 -30.76 1.74
C ALA A 186 -4.60 -30.26 2.51
N SER A 187 -4.45 -29.22 3.32
CA SER A 187 -5.54 -28.58 4.09
C SER A 187 -6.27 -27.46 3.32
N GLY A 188 -5.84 -27.16 2.10
CA GLY A 188 -6.45 -26.11 1.27
C GLY A 188 -6.11 -24.68 1.71
N LEU A 189 -5.02 -24.50 2.44
CA LEU A 189 -4.51 -23.20 2.92
C LEU A 189 -3.64 -22.51 1.86
#